data_f764cf07d7a7b287addc1345f8eae680
#
_entry.id   f764cf07d7a7b287addc1345f8eae680
#
_cell.length_a   1.000
_cell.length_b   1.000
_cell.length_c   1.000
_cell.angle_alpha   90.00
_cell.angle_beta   90.00
_cell.angle_gamma   90.00
#
_symmetry.space_group_name_H-M   'P 1'
#
loop_
_entity.id
_entity.type
_entity.pdbx_description
1 polymer ?
#
loop_
_entity_poly.entity_id
_entity_poly.type
_entity_poly.pdbx_seq_one_letter_code
_entity_poly.pdbx_strand_id
1 'polypeptide(L)'
;MHQTKTSSSFPTSPAIPLRVLHLAGSCVSEFYYNLSMIYAKEVVQLIGVSSHYAIVHPDGFWQLGISLDDLSEKISLQEMISQLPEIDVVVPHMFCFPRMTSFRAFFEDILGLPVVGSPSHCTALATNKAQTRSVVSASGVRVAKAQQLRQGNTLTMEPPFIVKPNSEDNSLGMSLVWNKNQIAEALQIGFEFDETLLVEDYIPGRELRVAVIEREGKLCVPQMIEYLFSEEHPIRTVRDKLELQSNGIPSKQPEKPAAKPMCPANVTAELCEKLADAAKKAHIALGCRDYSLYDFRVHAETNEPYLLEAGLFWSFGKISMISRMLQADGQSLEDVALELWSGAAGRTR
;
A
#
# COMPACT_ATOMS: atom_id res chain seq x y z
N MET A 1 -50.72 16.45 -39.18
CA MET A 1 -49.34 16.50 -39.69
C MET A 1 -48.39 16.15 -38.53
N HIS A 2 -48.02 14.86 -38.47
CA HIS A 2 -47.06 14.38 -37.48
C HIS A 2 -45.67 14.42 -38.11
N GLN A 3 -44.78 15.24 -37.57
CA GLN A 3 -43.36 15.21 -37.92
C GLN A 3 -42.65 14.21 -37.02
N THR A 4 -42.23 13.09 -37.59
CA THR A 4 -41.30 12.12 -37.00
C THR A 4 -39.89 12.71 -37.00
N LYS A 5 -39.36 12.99 -35.80
CA LYS A 5 -37.96 13.31 -35.61
C LYS A 5 -37.16 12.00 -35.73
N THR A 6 -36.45 11.83 -36.83
CA THR A 6 -35.38 10.82 -36.93
C THR A 6 -34.17 11.24 -36.12
N SER A 7 -33.90 10.54 -35.04
CA SER A 7 -32.64 10.65 -34.30
C SER A 7 -31.55 9.98 -35.13
N SER A 8 -30.67 10.74 -35.74
CA SER A 8 -29.44 10.23 -36.33
C SER A 8 -28.48 9.89 -35.20
N SER A 9 -28.36 8.61 -34.89
CA SER A 9 -27.24 8.09 -34.10
C SER A 9 -25.97 8.13 -34.96
N PHE A 10 -25.08 9.08 -34.66
CA PHE A 10 -23.70 9.01 -35.20
C PHE A 10 -23.03 7.74 -34.67
N PRO A 11 -22.35 6.99 -35.52
CA PRO A 11 -21.52 5.88 -35.03
C PRO A 11 -20.41 6.48 -34.17
N THR A 12 -20.43 6.20 -32.89
CA THR A 12 -19.30 6.47 -32.00
C THR A 12 -18.15 5.62 -32.50
N SER A 13 -17.09 6.25 -33.02
CA SER A 13 -15.82 5.56 -33.26
C SER A 13 -15.45 4.77 -31.99
N PRO A 14 -14.97 3.53 -32.09
CA PRO A 14 -14.55 2.78 -30.93
C PRO A 14 -13.50 3.63 -30.18
N ALA A 15 -13.77 3.94 -28.92
CA ALA A 15 -12.82 4.67 -28.09
C ALA A 15 -11.52 3.88 -28.09
N ILE A 16 -10.38 4.56 -28.31
CA ILE A 16 -9.06 3.94 -28.23
C ILE A 16 -8.92 3.38 -26.82
N PRO A 17 -8.61 2.07 -26.65
CA PRO A 17 -8.48 1.50 -25.31
C PRO A 17 -7.34 2.16 -24.54
N LEU A 18 -7.52 2.36 -23.23
CA LEU A 18 -6.48 2.84 -22.33
C LEU A 18 -5.35 1.80 -22.27
N ARG A 19 -4.12 2.18 -22.63
CA ARG A 19 -2.95 1.29 -22.65
C ARG A 19 -2.25 1.34 -21.30
N VAL A 20 -2.39 0.26 -20.54
CA VAL A 20 -1.89 0.15 -19.17
C VAL A 20 -0.68 -0.77 -19.12
N LEU A 21 0.42 -0.29 -18.53
CA LEU A 21 1.58 -1.12 -18.21
C LEU A 21 1.49 -1.58 -16.75
N HIS A 22 1.28 -2.86 -16.53
CA HIS A 22 1.39 -3.49 -15.22
C HIS A 22 2.86 -3.75 -14.90
N LEU A 23 3.40 -3.02 -13.93
CA LEU A 23 4.79 -3.13 -13.50
C LEU A 23 4.87 -4.07 -12.29
N ALA A 24 5.52 -5.23 -12.42
CA ALA A 24 5.60 -6.23 -11.37
C ALA A 24 7.00 -6.87 -11.24
N GLY A 25 7.14 -7.78 -10.29
CA GLY A 25 8.40 -8.42 -9.95
C GLY A 25 9.21 -7.62 -8.94
N SER A 26 10.45 -8.03 -8.73
CA SER A 26 11.41 -7.35 -7.85
C SER A 26 12.83 -7.81 -8.15
N CYS A 27 13.78 -6.88 -8.16
CA CYS A 27 15.21 -7.18 -8.20
C CYS A 27 15.88 -7.12 -6.81
N VAL A 28 15.10 -7.16 -5.72
CA VAL A 28 15.62 -7.18 -4.35
C VAL A 28 15.83 -8.62 -3.87
N SER A 29 14.80 -9.46 -3.99
CA SER A 29 14.82 -10.84 -3.55
C SER A 29 13.70 -11.65 -4.17
N GLU A 30 13.82 -12.99 -4.10
CA GLU A 30 12.75 -13.93 -4.48
C GLU A 30 11.47 -13.73 -3.63
N PHE A 31 11.60 -13.35 -2.37
CA PHE A 31 10.47 -13.04 -1.51
C PHE A 31 9.60 -11.94 -2.10
N TYR A 32 10.18 -10.79 -2.40
CA TYR A 32 9.45 -9.65 -2.96
C TYR A 32 9.03 -9.87 -4.41
N TYR A 33 9.80 -10.62 -5.19
CA TYR A 33 9.39 -11.04 -6.54
C TYR A 33 8.08 -11.83 -6.49
N ASN A 34 8.04 -12.90 -5.69
CA ASN A 34 6.85 -13.74 -5.58
C ASN A 34 5.64 -12.98 -5.00
N LEU A 35 5.85 -12.12 -4.00
CA LEU A 35 4.80 -11.28 -3.44
C LEU A 35 4.21 -10.33 -4.50
N SER A 36 5.05 -9.69 -5.30
CA SER A 36 4.62 -8.82 -6.40
C SER A 36 3.84 -9.59 -7.46
N MET A 37 4.29 -10.79 -7.82
CA MET A 37 3.60 -11.64 -8.79
C MET A 37 2.22 -12.12 -8.29
N ILE A 38 2.06 -12.39 -6.99
CA ILE A 38 0.75 -12.66 -6.38
C ILE A 38 -0.18 -11.48 -6.60
N TYR A 39 0.27 -10.25 -6.33
CA TYR A 39 -0.55 -9.05 -6.53
C TYR A 39 -0.87 -8.78 -8.00
N ALA A 40 0.07 -8.98 -8.90
CA ALA A 40 -0.16 -8.79 -10.34
C ALA A 40 -1.20 -9.77 -10.91
N LYS A 41 -1.26 -11.01 -10.38
CA LYS A 41 -2.27 -12.02 -10.77
C LYS A 41 -3.69 -11.66 -10.30
N GLU A 42 -3.81 -10.92 -9.21
CA GLU A 42 -5.08 -10.58 -8.59
C GLU A 42 -5.70 -9.28 -9.13
N VAL A 43 -4.97 -8.55 -10.01
CA VAL A 43 -5.45 -7.27 -10.53
C VAL A 43 -6.77 -7.41 -11.28
N VAL A 44 -7.67 -6.46 -11.07
CA VAL A 44 -8.96 -6.42 -11.74
C VAL A 44 -8.78 -6.25 -13.26
N GLN A 45 -9.56 -7.01 -14.04
CA GLN A 45 -9.60 -6.88 -15.50
C GLN A 45 -10.68 -5.87 -15.89
N LEU A 46 -10.32 -4.88 -16.70
CA LEU A 46 -11.19 -3.78 -17.07
C LEU A 46 -11.54 -3.81 -18.56
N ILE A 47 -12.81 -3.59 -18.86
CA ILE A 47 -13.27 -3.42 -20.25
C ILE A 47 -12.75 -2.09 -20.79
N GLY A 48 -12.26 -2.08 -22.03
CA GLY A 48 -11.70 -0.87 -22.67
C GLY A 48 -10.26 -0.56 -22.25
N VAL A 49 -9.58 -1.49 -21.57
CA VAL A 49 -8.17 -1.40 -21.22
C VAL A 49 -7.36 -2.42 -22.03
N SER A 50 -6.23 -1.97 -22.60
CA SER A 50 -5.21 -2.82 -23.21
C SER A 50 -4.09 -3.01 -22.21
N SER A 51 -3.98 -4.21 -21.63
CA SER A 51 -2.96 -4.53 -20.62
C SER A 51 -1.66 -4.95 -21.25
N HIS A 52 -0.56 -4.40 -20.75
CA HIS A 52 0.82 -4.79 -21.02
C HIS A 52 1.51 -5.07 -19.69
N TYR A 53 2.53 -5.89 -19.68
CA TYR A 53 3.26 -6.29 -18.48
C TYR A 53 4.75 -6.04 -18.66
N ALA A 54 5.39 -5.49 -17.64
CA ALA A 54 6.84 -5.41 -17.50
C ALA A 54 7.22 -6.05 -16.16
N ILE A 55 7.93 -7.17 -16.22
CA ILE A 55 8.29 -7.96 -15.05
C ILE A 55 9.80 -7.90 -14.84
N VAL A 56 10.22 -7.38 -13.68
CA VAL A 56 11.64 -7.40 -13.29
C VAL A 56 11.93 -8.59 -12.41
N HIS A 57 13.03 -9.28 -12.70
CA HIS A 57 13.50 -10.47 -11.98
C HIS A 57 14.57 -10.12 -10.93
N PRO A 58 14.83 -11.03 -9.94
CA PRO A 58 15.89 -10.84 -8.95
C PRO A 58 17.30 -10.69 -9.55
N ASP A 59 17.53 -11.27 -10.72
CA ASP A 59 18.78 -11.14 -11.47
C ASP A 59 18.93 -9.83 -12.25
N GLY A 60 17.91 -8.95 -12.21
CA GLY A 60 17.88 -7.65 -12.86
C GLY A 60 17.43 -7.68 -14.33
N PHE A 61 17.15 -8.85 -14.90
CA PHE A 61 16.57 -8.96 -16.23
C PHE A 61 15.07 -8.70 -16.21
N TRP A 62 14.52 -8.42 -17.39
CA TRP A 62 13.12 -8.05 -17.60
C TRP A 62 12.42 -9.00 -18.56
N GLN A 63 11.12 -9.09 -18.44
CA GLN A 63 10.25 -9.70 -19.43
C GLN A 63 9.12 -8.73 -19.77
N LEU A 64 8.73 -8.67 -21.04
CA LEU A 64 7.57 -7.92 -21.51
C LEU A 64 6.51 -8.90 -22.03
N GLY A 65 5.24 -8.53 -21.93
CA GLY A 65 4.14 -9.34 -22.43
C GLY A 65 2.80 -8.62 -22.46
N ILE A 66 1.79 -9.28 -23.00
CA ILE A 66 0.39 -8.82 -23.00
C ILE A 66 -0.44 -9.53 -21.94
N SER A 67 0.10 -10.55 -21.32
CA SER A 67 -0.44 -11.24 -20.16
C SER A 67 0.69 -11.87 -19.35
N LEU A 68 0.39 -12.37 -18.15
CA LEU A 68 1.37 -13.07 -17.31
C LEU A 68 1.70 -14.48 -17.85
N ASP A 69 0.89 -15.01 -18.76
CA ASP A 69 1.08 -16.32 -19.41
C ASP A 69 1.77 -16.18 -20.80
N ASP A 70 1.95 -14.95 -21.29
CA ASP A 70 2.57 -14.64 -22.57
C ASP A 70 3.64 -13.55 -22.38
N LEU A 71 4.76 -13.96 -21.80
CA LEU A 71 5.93 -13.13 -21.53
C LEU A 71 7.07 -13.46 -22.50
N SER A 72 7.84 -12.45 -22.91
CA SER A 72 9.04 -12.60 -23.71
C SER A 72 10.12 -13.44 -23.00
N GLU A 73 11.19 -13.79 -23.72
CA GLU A 73 12.45 -14.17 -23.10
C GLU A 73 12.97 -13.04 -22.20
N LYS A 74 13.88 -13.38 -21.29
CA LYS A 74 14.54 -12.39 -20.44
C LYS A 74 15.43 -11.46 -21.26
N ILE A 75 15.24 -10.16 -21.08
CA ILE A 75 15.94 -9.08 -21.79
C ILE A 75 16.61 -8.13 -20.80
N SER A 76 17.59 -7.39 -21.25
CA SER A 76 18.23 -6.34 -20.44
C SER A 76 17.30 -5.14 -20.23
N LEU A 77 17.62 -4.26 -19.27
CA LEU A 77 16.89 -3.01 -19.04
C LEU A 77 16.88 -2.13 -20.32
N GLN A 78 18.00 -2.08 -21.06
CA GLN A 78 18.11 -1.28 -22.29
C GLN A 78 17.16 -1.80 -23.38
N GLU A 79 17.09 -3.12 -23.55
CA GLU A 79 16.17 -3.76 -24.48
C GLU A 79 14.71 -3.56 -24.04
N MET A 80 14.42 -3.69 -22.76
CA MET A 80 13.09 -3.41 -22.21
C MET A 80 12.63 -2.00 -22.58
N ILE A 81 13.46 -0.98 -22.37
CA ILE A 81 13.12 0.42 -22.72
C ILE A 81 12.85 0.56 -24.20
N SER A 82 13.70 -0.05 -25.06
CA SER A 82 13.58 0.06 -26.51
C SER A 82 12.38 -0.68 -27.11
N GLN A 83 11.87 -1.70 -26.40
CA GLN A 83 10.76 -2.54 -26.84
C GLN A 83 9.43 -2.18 -26.15
N LEU A 84 9.43 -1.19 -25.21
CA LEU A 84 8.19 -0.73 -24.59
C LEU A 84 7.21 -0.25 -25.65
N PRO A 85 5.96 -0.78 -25.68
CA PRO A 85 4.93 -0.25 -26.57
C PRO A 85 4.51 1.16 -26.11
N GLU A 86 3.65 1.80 -26.89
CA GLU A 86 2.99 3.02 -26.40
C GLU A 86 2.13 2.73 -25.19
N ILE A 87 2.38 3.46 -24.09
CA ILE A 87 1.74 3.30 -22.79
C ILE A 87 1.16 4.64 -22.36
N ASP A 88 -0.09 4.62 -21.87
CA ASP A 88 -0.77 5.81 -21.34
C ASP A 88 -0.55 5.95 -19.82
N VAL A 89 -0.44 4.82 -19.11
CA VAL A 89 -0.28 4.81 -17.65
C VAL A 89 0.38 3.53 -17.14
N VAL A 90 1.16 3.66 -16.06
CA VAL A 90 1.81 2.54 -15.35
C VAL A 90 1.07 2.25 -14.06
N VAL A 91 0.69 0.98 -13.84
CA VAL A 91 0.08 0.48 -12.60
C VAL A 91 1.09 -0.42 -11.88
N PRO A 92 1.70 0.04 -10.78
CA PRO A 92 2.74 -0.73 -10.10
C PRO A 92 2.14 -1.76 -9.14
N HIS A 93 2.64 -3.00 -9.22
CA HIS A 93 2.33 -4.11 -8.30
C HIS A 93 3.53 -4.47 -7.41
N MET A 94 4.56 -3.63 -7.38
CA MET A 94 5.76 -3.83 -6.60
C MET A 94 5.54 -3.43 -5.15
N PHE A 95 6.01 -4.26 -4.24
CA PHE A 95 5.87 -4.08 -2.80
C PHE A 95 7.22 -4.36 -2.12
N CYS A 96 8.17 -3.46 -2.27
CA CYS A 96 9.45 -3.53 -1.60
C CYS A 96 10.16 -2.18 -1.59
N PHE A 97 10.80 -1.87 -0.47
CA PHE A 97 11.73 -0.77 -0.38
C PHE A 97 13.17 -1.28 -0.65
N PRO A 98 14.04 -0.53 -1.34
CA PRO A 98 13.83 0.80 -1.93
C PRO A 98 13.27 0.76 -3.38
N ARG A 99 13.09 -0.41 -3.97
CA ARG A 99 12.81 -0.56 -5.41
C ARG A 99 11.44 -0.03 -5.83
N MET A 100 10.44 -0.14 -4.95
CA MET A 100 9.12 0.46 -5.18
C MET A 100 9.24 1.97 -5.48
N THR A 101 10.10 2.68 -4.77
CA THR A 101 10.34 4.11 -4.96
C THR A 101 11.13 4.39 -6.22
N SER A 102 12.23 3.66 -6.46
CA SER A 102 13.14 3.88 -7.58
C SER A 102 12.47 3.59 -8.93
N PHE A 103 11.66 2.54 -9.02
CA PHE A 103 10.95 2.24 -10.27
C PHE A 103 9.84 3.24 -10.56
N ARG A 104 9.16 3.78 -9.53
CA ARG A 104 8.22 4.89 -9.74
C ARG A 104 8.93 6.11 -10.33
N ALA A 105 10.06 6.53 -9.76
CA ALA A 105 10.86 7.61 -10.31
C ALA A 105 11.36 7.30 -11.73
N PHE A 106 11.79 6.07 -11.98
CA PHE A 106 12.28 5.67 -13.29
C PHE A 106 11.18 5.80 -14.36
N PHE A 107 10.01 5.24 -14.15
CA PHE A 107 8.92 5.32 -15.12
C PHE A 107 8.32 6.73 -15.20
N GLU A 108 8.06 7.40 -14.08
CA GLU A 108 7.40 8.71 -14.06
C GLU A 108 8.38 9.86 -14.38
N ASP A 109 9.50 9.97 -13.67
CA ASP A 109 10.37 11.14 -13.75
C ASP A 109 11.37 11.05 -14.92
N ILE A 110 11.81 9.82 -15.29
CA ILE A 110 12.82 9.60 -16.34
C ILE A 110 12.18 9.26 -17.69
N LEU A 111 11.29 8.24 -17.72
CA LEU A 111 10.62 7.85 -18.98
C LEU A 111 9.39 8.71 -19.28
N GLY A 112 8.87 9.43 -18.29
CA GLY A 112 7.71 10.31 -18.39
C GLY A 112 6.40 9.61 -18.64
N LEU A 113 6.29 8.40 -18.16
CA LEU A 113 5.05 7.63 -18.17
C LEU A 113 4.31 7.88 -16.86
N PRO A 114 3.07 8.38 -16.87
CA PRO A 114 2.31 8.60 -15.65
C PRO A 114 2.18 7.30 -14.84
N VAL A 115 2.39 7.39 -13.52
CA VAL A 115 2.29 6.23 -12.61
C VAL A 115 1.10 6.40 -11.68
N VAL A 116 0.25 5.38 -11.56
CA VAL A 116 -0.88 5.38 -10.62
C VAL A 116 -0.37 5.33 -9.18
N GLY A 117 -0.98 6.14 -8.33
CA GLY A 117 -0.63 6.26 -6.91
C GLY A 117 0.38 7.36 -6.63
N SER A 118 0.87 7.38 -5.41
CA SER A 118 1.75 8.42 -4.90
C SER A 118 3.09 8.49 -5.63
N PRO A 119 3.69 9.67 -5.81
CA PRO A 119 4.98 9.83 -6.48
C PRO A 119 6.13 9.19 -5.66
N SER A 120 7.27 9.00 -6.30
CA SER A 120 8.43 8.30 -5.73
C SER A 120 8.92 8.88 -4.40
N HIS A 121 9.00 10.21 -4.28
CA HIS A 121 9.43 10.88 -3.06
C HIS A 121 8.44 10.69 -1.89
N CYS A 122 7.15 10.66 -2.17
CA CYS A 122 6.12 10.37 -1.17
C CYS A 122 6.22 8.91 -0.69
N THR A 123 6.38 7.95 -1.61
CA THR A 123 6.57 6.54 -1.23
C THR A 123 7.86 6.32 -0.45
N ALA A 124 8.96 7.02 -0.80
CA ALA A 124 10.21 6.97 -0.04
C ALA A 124 10.04 7.51 1.39
N LEU A 125 9.30 8.61 1.56
CA LEU A 125 8.97 9.16 2.87
C LEU A 125 8.12 8.17 3.67
N ALA A 126 7.08 7.58 3.08
CA ALA A 126 6.15 6.69 3.75
C ALA A 126 6.77 5.35 4.19
N THR A 127 7.80 4.87 3.50
CA THR A 127 8.53 3.66 3.91
C THR A 127 9.45 3.87 5.11
N ASN A 128 9.80 5.11 5.46
CA ASN A 128 10.56 5.45 6.65
C ASN A 128 9.61 5.85 7.79
N LYS A 129 9.35 4.94 8.72
CA LYS A 129 8.36 5.13 9.80
C LYS A 129 8.68 6.36 10.68
N ALA A 130 9.95 6.60 11.00
CA ALA A 130 10.35 7.74 11.82
C ALA A 130 10.12 9.08 11.09
N GLN A 131 10.41 9.15 9.79
CA GLN A 131 10.16 10.35 8.99
C GLN A 131 8.66 10.56 8.77
N THR A 132 7.92 9.50 8.41
CA THR A 132 6.46 9.52 8.24
C THR A 132 5.78 10.14 9.46
N ARG A 133 6.05 9.60 10.65
CA ARG A 133 5.43 10.09 11.89
C ARG A 133 5.81 11.54 12.21
N SER A 134 7.03 11.97 11.89
CA SER A 134 7.46 13.36 12.09
C SER A 134 6.65 14.32 11.23
N VAL A 135 6.46 14.00 9.96
CA VAL A 135 5.69 14.81 9.01
C VAL A 135 4.21 14.86 9.39
N VAL A 136 3.59 13.71 9.66
CA VAL A 136 2.15 13.67 9.98
C VAL A 136 1.87 14.30 11.35
N SER A 137 2.78 14.17 12.32
CA SER A 137 2.65 14.82 13.63
C SER A 137 2.68 16.35 13.51
N ALA A 138 3.57 16.88 12.66
CA ALA A 138 3.62 18.32 12.37
C ALA A 138 2.32 18.86 11.76
N SER A 139 1.51 17.99 11.13
CA SER A 139 0.20 18.31 10.56
C SER A 139 -0.97 18.04 11.51
N GLY A 140 -0.68 17.78 12.78
CA GLY A 140 -1.68 17.59 13.83
C GLY A 140 -2.28 16.18 13.89
N VAL A 141 -1.69 15.18 13.20
CA VAL A 141 -2.06 13.77 13.37
C VAL A 141 -1.33 13.20 14.57
N ARG A 142 -2.06 12.56 15.48
CA ARG A 142 -1.45 11.95 16.67
C ARG A 142 -0.60 10.74 16.31
N VAL A 143 0.56 10.66 16.93
CA VAL A 143 1.47 9.50 16.88
C VAL A 143 1.91 9.14 18.28
N ALA A 144 2.23 7.87 18.55
CA ALA A 144 2.72 7.45 19.86
C ALA A 144 4.07 8.16 20.18
N LYS A 145 4.43 8.34 21.44
CA LYS A 145 5.80 8.75 21.81
C LYS A 145 6.77 7.70 21.31
N ALA A 146 7.93 8.10 20.77
CA ALA A 146 8.89 7.15 20.26
C ALA A 146 10.33 7.63 20.37
N GLN A 147 11.21 6.65 20.25
CA GLN A 147 12.64 6.84 20.13
C GLN A 147 13.16 6.07 18.92
N GLN A 148 13.92 6.75 18.07
CA GLN A 148 14.71 6.08 17.04
C GLN A 148 16.00 5.55 17.65
N LEU A 149 16.33 4.30 17.40
CA LEU A 149 17.44 3.61 18.03
C LEU A 149 18.37 2.98 16.97
N ARG A 150 19.65 3.19 17.09
CA ARG A 150 20.70 2.46 16.35
C ARG A 150 21.52 1.63 17.32
N GLN A 151 22.24 0.63 16.81
CA GLN A 151 23.16 -0.15 17.64
C GLN A 151 24.13 0.77 18.39
N GLY A 152 24.32 0.48 19.69
CA GLY A 152 25.16 1.29 20.58
C GLY A 152 24.48 2.52 21.19
N ASN A 153 23.29 2.91 20.73
CA ASN A 153 22.53 3.97 21.40
C ASN A 153 21.83 3.47 22.66
N THR A 154 21.63 4.38 23.62
CA THR A 154 20.90 4.07 24.86
C THR A 154 19.40 4.19 24.63
N LEU A 155 18.66 3.14 24.95
CA LEU A 155 17.20 3.17 25.03
C LEU A 155 16.78 3.87 26.34
N THR A 156 15.95 4.90 26.22
CA THR A 156 15.45 5.70 27.36
C THR A 156 13.99 5.49 27.64
N MET A 157 13.28 4.72 26.79
CA MET A 157 11.86 4.41 26.98
C MET A 157 11.69 3.24 27.95
N GLU A 158 10.59 3.28 28.69
CA GLU A 158 10.18 2.22 29.62
C GLU A 158 9.01 1.41 29.00
N PRO A 159 8.99 0.08 29.19
CA PRO A 159 7.86 -0.75 28.73
C PRO A 159 6.52 -0.35 29.41
N PRO A 160 5.36 -0.61 28.74
CA PRO A 160 5.22 -1.38 27.53
C PRO A 160 5.45 -0.56 26.26
N PHE A 161 6.17 -1.11 25.29
CA PHE A 161 6.42 -0.48 24.00
C PHE A 161 6.55 -1.50 22.85
N ILE A 162 6.43 -1.02 21.63
CA ILE A 162 6.70 -1.78 20.39
C ILE A 162 8.11 -1.46 19.91
N VAL A 163 8.89 -2.48 19.61
CA VAL A 163 10.14 -2.38 18.83
C VAL A 163 9.83 -2.81 17.40
N LYS A 164 10.18 -2.00 16.41
CA LYS A 164 10.00 -2.34 15.00
C LYS A 164 11.13 -1.79 14.12
N PRO A 165 11.54 -2.51 13.07
CA PRO A 165 12.41 -1.97 12.03
C PRO A 165 11.81 -0.71 11.41
N ASN A 166 12.66 0.30 11.17
CA ASN A 166 12.19 1.60 10.67
C ASN A 166 11.68 1.55 9.23
N SER A 167 12.27 0.67 8.40
CA SER A 167 12.02 0.64 6.95
C SER A 167 11.41 -0.66 6.45
N GLU A 168 11.13 -1.63 7.32
CA GLU A 168 10.54 -2.92 6.95
C GLU A 168 9.02 -2.90 7.00
N ASP A 169 8.41 -3.80 6.22
CA ASP A 169 6.97 -3.99 6.09
C ASP A 169 6.50 -5.31 6.70
N ASN A 170 5.19 -5.56 6.65
CA ASN A 170 4.54 -6.82 7.05
C ASN A 170 4.82 -7.28 8.48
N SER A 171 5.16 -6.37 9.40
CA SER A 171 5.53 -6.67 10.79
C SER A 171 6.75 -7.56 10.95
N LEU A 172 7.65 -7.61 9.94
CA LEU A 172 8.94 -8.28 10.05
C LEU A 172 9.77 -7.61 11.15
N GLY A 173 10.38 -8.41 12.03
CA GLY A 173 11.23 -7.92 13.11
C GLY A 173 10.50 -7.13 14.21
N MET A 174 9.16 -7.11 14.24
CA MET A 174 8.38 -6.38 15.24
C MET A 174 8.19 -7.19 16.52
N SER A 175 8.38 -6.55 17.67
CA SER A 175 8.19 -7.13 19.00
C SER A 175 7.41 -6.22 19.92
N LEU A 176 6.46 -6.78 20.70
CA LEU A 176 5.81 -6.12 21.83
C LEU A 176 6.58 -6.46 23.11
N VAL A 177 7.04 -5.44 23.81
CA VAL A 177 7.83 -5.56 25.03
C VAL A 177 7.00 -5.11 26.22
N TRP A 178 6.67 -6.03 27.11
CA TRP A 178 5.88 -5.75 28.32
C TRP A 178 6.76 -5.40 29.53
N ASN A 179 7.99 -5.88 29.57
CA ASN A 179 8.89 -5.70 30.71
C ASN A 179 10.36 -5.66 30.27
N LYS A 180 11.23 -5.20 31.17
CA LYS A 180 12.66 -4.98 30.88
C LYS A 180 13.43 -6.23 30.46
N ASN A 181 13.01 -7.40 30.88
CA ASN A 181 13.72 -8.66 30.57
C ASN A 181 13.59 -9.04 29.10
N GLN A 182 12.57 -8.52 28.39
CA GLN A 182 12.32 -8.78 26.96
C GLN A 182 13.07 -7.82 26.02
N ILE A 183 13.66 -6.74 26.57
CA ILE A 183 14.26 -5.67 25.75
C ILE A 183 15.39 -6.18 24.90
N ALA A 184 16.34 -6.93 25.48
CA ALA A 184 17.52 -7.38 24.76
C ALA A 184 17.18 -8.26 23.55
N GLU A 185 16.26 -9.21 23.73
CA GLU A 185 15.78 -10.09 22.67
C GLU A 185 15.02 -9.30 21.58
N ALA A 186 14.12 -8.40 21.96
CA ALA A 186 13.36 -7.58 21.01
C ALA A 186 14.26 -6.68 20.14
N LEU A 187 15.31 -6.09 20.74
CA LEU A 187 16.28 -5.30 20.00
C LEU A 187 17.13 -6.17 19.08
N GLN A 188 17.56 -7.33 19.53
CA GLN A 188 18.31 -8.28 18.70
C GLN A 188 17.49 -8.68 17.47
N ILE A 189 16.26 -9.11 17.65
CA ILE A 189 15.35 -9.47 16.54
C ILE A 189 15.17 -8.29 15.58
N GLY A 190 14.92 -7.09 16.08
CA GLY A 190 14.72 -5.93 15.24
C GLY A 190 15.95 -5.57 14.39
N PHE A 191 17.14 -5.63 14.98
CA PHE A 191 18.41 -5.32 14.29
C PHE A 191 18.85 -6.38 13.27
N GLU A 192 18.20 -7.55 13.22
CA GLU A 192 18.40 -8.51 12.12
C GLU A 192 17.78 -8.00 10.80
N PHE A 193 16.82 -7.08 10.88
CA PHE A 193 16.06 -6.58 9.72
C PHE A 193 16.42 -5.14 9.31
N ASP A 194 16.87 -4.29 10.24
CA ASP A 194 17.17 -2.88 9.94
C ASP A 194 18.26 -2.35 10.90
N GLU A 195 19.15 -1.51 10.39
CA GLU A 195 20.17 -0.82 11.20
C GLU A 195 19.57 0.23 12.15
N THR A 196 18.32 0.62 11.90
CA THR A 196 17.60 1.62 12.66
C THR A 196 16.25 1.07 13.11
N LEU A 197 16.02 1.06 14.41
CA LEU A 197 14.75 0.66 15.01
C LEU A 197 13.93 1.89 15.42
N LEU A 198 12.62 1.75 15.38
CA LEU A 198 11.67 2.65 16.00
C LEU A 198 11.07 1.95 17.21
N VAL A 199 11.29 2.52 18.39
CA VAL A 199 10.68 2.09 19.65
C VAL A 199 9.54 3.06 19.95
N GLU A 200 8.31 2.56 20.10
CA GLU A 200 7.10 3.38 20.28
C GLU A 200 6.30 2.92 21.50
N ASP A 201 5.74 3.84 22.27
CA ASP A 201 4.79 3.50 23.33
C ASP A 201 3.70 2.57 22.77
N TYR A 202 3.40 1.49 23.47
CA TYR A 202 2.28 0.62 23.13
C TYR A 202 0.96 1.35 23.45
N ILE A 203 0.11 1.51 22.46
CA ILE A 203 -1.23 2.08 22.60
C ILE A 203 -2.23 0.94 22.81
N PRO A 204 -2.77 0.74 24.02
CA PRO A 204 -3.78 -0.29 24.26
C PRO A 204 -5.09 0.10 23.58
N GLY A 205 -5.75 -0.87 22.94
CA GLY A 205 -7.04 -0.64 22.28
C GLY A 205 -7.18 -1.30 20.92
N ARG A 206 -7.98 -0.67 20.08
CA ARG A 206 -8.43 -1.20 18.77
C ARG A 206 -7.46 -0.82 17.66
N GLU A 207 -7.36 -1.65 16.63
CA GLU A 207 -6.60 -1.32 15.42
C GLU A 207 -7.54 -1.20 14.23
N LEU A 208 -7.51 -0.03 13.61
CA LEU A 208 -8.34 0.29 12.46
C LEU A 208 -7.49 0.69 11.27
N ARG A 209 -7.96 0.31 10.09
CA ARG A 209 -7.35 0.67 8.82
C ARG A 209 -8.29 1.58 8.04
N VAL A 210 -7.75 2.70 7.55
CA VAL A 210 -8.49 3.76 6.87
C VAL A 210 -7.85 4.05 5.52
N ALA A 211 -8.62 3.92 4.45
CA ALA A 211 -8.19 4.35 3.11
C ALA A 211 -8.63 5.78 2.82
N VAL A 212 -7.81 6.49 2.06
CA VAL A 212 -8.20 7.75 1.41
C VAL A 212 -8.07 7.54 -0.10
N ILE A 213 -9.06 7.95 -0.86
CA ILE A 213 -9.09 7.85 -2.32
C ILE A 213 -9.42 9.24 -2.88
N GLU A 214 -8.63 9.71 -3.83
CA GLU A 214 -8.89 10.95 -4.55
C GLU A 214 -9.88 10.67 -5.70
N ARG A 215 -11.03 11.27 -5.62
CA ARG A 215 -12.06 11.15 -6.66
C ARG A 215 -12.63 12.53 -6.98
N GLU A 216 -12.65 12.91 -8.25
CA GLU A 216 -13.20 14.20 -8.71
C GLU A 216 -12.65 15.41 -7.90
N GLY A 217 -11.35 15.38 -7.58
CA GLY A 217 -10.68 16.42 -6.81
C GLY A 217 -11.04 16.45 -5.31
N LYS A 218 -11.69 15.41 -4.78
CA LYS A 218 -12.06 15.28 -3.36
C LYS A 218 -11.40 14.07 -2.72
N LEU A 219 -11.08 14.20 -1.43
CA LEU A 219 -10.60 13.09 -0.60
C LEU A 219 -11.80 12.32 -0.03
N CYS A 220 -12.03 11.13 -0.54
CA CYS A 220 -13.07 10.20 -0.11
C CYS A 220 -12.50 9.16 0.84
N VAL A 221 -13.24 8.82 1.89
CA VAL A 221 -12.89 7.76 2.84
C VAL A 221 -14.02 6.72 2.77
N PRO A 222 -13.76 5.52 2.21
CA PRO A 222 -14.75 4.44 2.17
C PRO A 222 -14.92 3.82 3.56
N GLN A 223 -15.70 2.72 3.66
CA GLN A 223 -15.82 1.98 4.91
C GLN A 223 -14.46 1.56 5.44
N MET A 224 -14.32 1.55 6.77
CA MET A 224 -13.07 1.22 7.45
C MET A 224 -13.00 -0.27 7.78
N ILE A 225 -11.78 -0.78 7.97
CA ILE A 225 -11.54 -2.13 8.48
C ILE A 225 -11.09 -2.04 9.94
N GLU A 226 -11.62 -2.90 10.78
CA GLU A 226 -11.14 -3.14 12.13
C GLU A 226 -10.52 -4.53 12.21
N TYR A 227 -9.39 -4.65 12.92
CA TYR A 227 -8.80 -5.94 13.24
C TYR A 227 -9.17 -6.34 14.66
N LEU A 228 -9.84 -7.50 14.78
CA LEU A 228 -10.27 -8.03 16.05
C LEU A 228 -9.15 -8.87 16.66
N PHE A 229 -8.68 -8.48 17.82
CA PHE A 229 -7.62 -9.12 18.58
C PHE A 229 -8.18 -9.95 19.76
N SER A 230 -7.36 -10.86 20.27
CA SER A 230 -7.52 -11.46 21.60
C SER A 230 -6.54 -10.83 22.60
N GLU A 231 -6.77 -11.05 23.90
CA GLU A 231 -5.84 -10.60 24.93
C GLU A 231 -4.45 -11.24 24.79
N GLU A 232 -4.38 -12.48 24.28
CA GLU A 232 -3.14 -13.20 24.06
C GLU A 232 -2.37 -12.70 22.83
N HIS A 233 -3.08 -12.09 21.86
CA HIS A 233 -2.52 -11.58 20.61
C HIS A 233 -3.00 -10.14 20.37
N PRO A 234 -2.46 -9.15 21.13
CA PRO A 234 -2.95 -7.77 21.10
C PRO A 234 -2.45 -6.93 19.92
N ILE A 235 -1.59 -7.50 19.06
CA ILE A 235 -1.01 -6.84 17.89
C ILE A 235 -1.02 -7.79 16.69
N ARG A 236 -1.03 -7.23 15.47
CA ARG A 236 -0.84 -8.03 14.24
C ARG A 236 0.63 -8.40 14.06
N THR A 237 0.87 -9.64 13.68
CA THR A 237 2.19 -10.19 13.38
C THR A 237 2.33 -10.54 11.90
N VAL A 238 3.51 -10.99 11.48
CA VAL A 238 3.75 -11.52 10.12
C VAL A 238 2.72 -12.60 9.74
N ARG A 239 2.39 -13.49 10.68
CA ARG A 239 1.46 -14.62 10.45
C ARG A 239 0.03 -14.18 10.16
N ASP A 240 -0.33 -12.96 10.54
CA ASP A 240 -1.65 -12.37 10.24
C ASP A 240 -1.71 -11.75 8.85
N LYS A 241 -0.55 -11.50 8.24
CA LYS A 241 -0.43 -10.79 6.96
C LYS A 241 -0.06 -11.71 5.80
N LEU A 242 0.80 -12.69 6.02
CA LEU A 242 1.38 -13.56 5.00
C LEU A 242 1.40 -15.02 5.43
N GLU A 243 1.00 -15.92 4.53
CA GLU A 243 1.27 -17.34 4.64
C GLU A 243 2.58 -17.63 3.92
N LEU A 244 3.57 -18.13 4.67
CA LEU A 244 4.91 -18.41 4.15
C LEU A 244 5.07 -19.92 3.90
N GLN A 245 5.74 -20.27 2.80
CA GLN A 245 6.24 -21.61 2.54
C GLN A 245 7.36 -21.99 3.52
N SER A 246 7.76 -23.26 3.57
CA SER A 246 8.85 -23.74 4.41
C SER A 246 10.20 -23.07 4.17
N ASN A 247 10.41 -22.51 2.97
CA ASN A 247 11.57 -21.72 2.58
C ASN A 247 11.43 -20.21 2.87
N GLY A 248 10.34 -19.77 3.54
CA GLY A 248 10.08 -18.38 3.88
C GLY A 248 9.48 -17.53 2.74
N ILE A 249 9.22 -18.11 1.55
CA ILE A 249 8.64 -17.39 0.42
C ILE A 249 7.13 -17.23 0.62
N PRO A 250 6.52 -16.06 0.34
CA PRO A 250 5.09 -15.87 0.44
C PRO A 250 4.35 -16.73 -0.59
N SER A 251 3.28 -17.39 -0.15
CA SER A 251 2.44 -18.22 -1.03
C SER A 251 1.08 -17.62 -1.30
N LYS A 252 0.44 -17.06 -0.29
CA LYS A 252 -0.90 -16.44 -0.34
C LYS A 252 -1.17 -15.62 0.92
N GLN A 253 -2.32 -14.94 0.95
CA GLN A 253 -2.84 -14.38 2.20
C GLN A 253 -3.32 -15.49 3.14
N PRO A 254 -3.17 -15.35 4.48
CA PRO A 254 -3.61 -16.35 5.43
C PRO A 254 -5.12 -16.58 5.36
N GLU A 255 -5.54 -17.84 5.32
CA GLU A 255 -6.95 -18.21 5.34
C GLU A 255 -7.61 -17.94 6.71
N LYS A 256 -6.83 -18.08 7.79
CA LYS A 256 -7.30 -17.89 9.16
C LYS A 256 -6.30 -17.06 9.96
N PRO A 257 -6.23 -15.74 9.75
CA PRO A 257 -5.38 -14.87 10.56
C PRO A 257 -5.90 -14.83 12.01
N ALA A 258 -5.01 -14.71 12.99
CA ALA A 258 -5.38 -14.52 14.39
C ALA A 258 -6.13 -13.20 14.60
N ALA A 259 -5.67 -12.14 13.92
CA ALA A 259 -6.35 -10.84 13.85
C ALA A 259 -7.33 -10.81 12.66
N LYS A 260 -8.61 -11.06 12.92
CA LYS A 260 -9.65 -11.11 11.87
C LYS A 260 -10.04 -9.72 11.40
N PRO A 261 -9.96 -9.43 10.09
CA PRO A 261 -10.45 -8.17 9.54
C PRO A 261 -11.99 -8.17 9.50
N MET A 262 -12.62 -7.15 10.08
CA MET A 262 -14.04 -6.86 10.01
C MET A 262 -14.25 -5.58 9.16
N CYS A 263 -15.07 -5.68 8.12
CA CYS A 263 -15.44 -4.56 7.27
C CYS A 263 -16.96 -4.64 6.95
N PRO A 264 -17.74 -3.59 7.22
CA PRO A 264 -17.35 -2.33 7.84
C PRO A 264 -16.93 -2.49 9.31
N ALA A 265 -16.06 -1.60 9.78
CA ALA A 265 -15.66 -1.52 11.18
C ALA A 265 -16.84 -1.07 12.05
N ASN A 266 -16.93 -1.59 13.29
CA ASN A 266 -17.93 -1.16 14.23
C ASN A 266 -17.47 0.09 15.01
N VAL A 267 -17.62 1.27 14.41
CA VAL A 267 -17.19 2.56 14.98
C VAL A 267 -18.37 3.50 15.12
N THR A 268 -18.31 4.38 16.14
CA THR A 268 -19.26 5.49 16.26
C THR A 268 -19.03 6.53 15.17
N ALA A 269 -20.04 7.33 14.83
CA ALA A 269 -19.91 8.41 13.85
C ALA A 269 -18.77 9.39 14.24
N GLU A 270 -18.66 9.75 15.52
CA GLU A 270 -17.60 10.62 16.03
C GLU A 270 -16.19 10.04 15.80
N LEU A 271 -16.00 8.74 16.11
CA LEU A 271 -14.70 8.09 15.87
C LEU A 271 -14.39 7.95 14.39
N CYS A 272 -15.40 7.66 13.57
CA CYS A 272 -15.28 7.62 12.12
C CYS A 272 -14.79 8.97 11.56
N GLU A 273 -15.37 10.08 12.01
CA GLU A 273 -14.96 11.44 11.61
C GLU A 273 -13.52 11.75 12.06
N LYS A 274 -13.15 11.43 13.30
CA LYS A 274 -11.77 11.62 13.80
C LYS A 274 -10.74 10.85 12.97
N LEU A 275 -11.03 9.58 12.65
CA LEU A 275 -10.17 8.73 11.83
C LEU A 275 -10.06 9.24 10.39
N ALA A 276 -11.19 9.63 9.80
CA ALA A 276 -11.23 10.16 8.43
C ALA A 276 -10.46 11.49 8.33
N ASP A 277 -10.62 12.40 9.30
CA ASP A 277 -9.87 13.66 9.35
C ASP A 277 -8.37 13.41 9.50
N ALA A 278 -7.96 12.52 10.42
CA ALA A 278 -6.56 12.16 10.61
C ALA A 278 -5.94 11.53 9.35
N ALA A 279 -6.67 10.63 8.67
CA ALA A 279 -6.21 10.01 7.43
C ALA A 279 -6.07 11.01 6.28
N LYS A 280 -7.04 11.92 6.11
CA LYS A 280 -6.97 12.99 5.10
C LYS A 280 -5.83 13.96 5.38
N LYS A 281 -5.59 14.35 6.64
CA LYS A 281 -4.44 15.18 7.02
C LYS A 281 -3.11 14.48 6.71
N ALA A 282 -3.00 13.19 7.03
CA ALA A 282 -1.82 12.40 6.71
C ALA A 282 -1.59 12.29 5.19
N HIS A 283 -2.67 12.07 4.40
CA HIS A 283 -2.61 12.04 2.95
C HIS A 283 -2.03 13.33 2.35
N ILE A 284 -2.54 14.47 2.80
CA ILE A 284 -2.07 15.79 2.35
C ILE A 284 -0.63 16.04 2.80
N ALA A 285 -0.33 15.78 4.08
CA ALA A 285 0.98 16.06 4.66
C ALA A 285 2.12 15.26 4.03
N LEU A 286 1.86 14.01 3.66
CA LEU A 286 2.83 13.14 2.99
C LEU A 286 2.96 13.45 1.48
N GLY A 287 2.07 14.26 0.90
CA GLY A 287 2.01 14.50 -0.54
C GLY A 287 1.51 13.28 -1.32
N CYS A 288 0.60 12.52 -0.73
CA CYS A 288 -0.02 11.37 -1.38
C CYS A 288 -0.88 11.80 -2.57
N ARG A 289 -1.12 10.85 -3.48
CA ARG A 289 -1.87 11.04 -4.71
C ARG A 289 -2.66 9.76 -5.03
N ASP A 290 -3.83 9.90 -5.62
CA ASP A 290 -4.79 8.88 -6.04
C ASP A 290 -5.37 8.08 -4.87
N TYR A 291 -4.54 7.46 -4.06
CA TYR A 291 -4.94 6.68 -2.89
C TYR A 291 -3.84 6.57 -1.85
N SER A 292 -4.26 6.29 -0.62
CA SER A 292 -3.38 5.94 0.51
C SER A 292 -4.14 5.09 1.52
N LEU A 293 -3.41 4.41 2.39
CA LEU A 293 -3.95 3.52 3.40
C LEU A 293 -3.19 3.75 4.71
N TYR A 294 -3.91 3.85 5.83
CA TYR A 294 -3.32 4.16 7.12
C TYR A 294 -3.77 3.16 8.17
N ASP A 295 -2.84 2.70 8.97
CA ASP A 295 -3.12 1.91 10.17
C ASP A 295 -3.12 2.82 11.40
N PHE A 296 -4.18 2.75 12.19
CA PHE A 296 -4.37 3.49 13.43
C PHE A 296 -4.59 2.57 14.62
N ARG A 297 -4.02 2.92 15.78
CA ARG A 297 -4.48 2.40 17.08
C ARG A 297 -5.38 3.42 17.72
N VAL A 298 -6.57 3.01 18.15
CA VAL A 298 -7.51 3.83 18.89
C VAL A 298 -7.39 3.46 20.35
N HIS A 299 -6.96 4.41 21.18
CA HIS A 299 -6.74 4.20 22.61
C HIS A 299 -8.04 3.79 23.31
N ALA A 300 -8.00 2.75 24.12
CA ALA A 300 -9.18 2.11 24.72
C ALA A 300 -10.02 3.05 25.59
N GLU A 301 -9.37 3.95 26.36
CA GLU A 301 -10.05 4.84 27.30
C GLU A 301 -10.43 6.18 26.68
N THR A 302 -9.56 6.76 25.84
CA THR A 302 -9.75 8.12 25.33
C THR A 302 -10.44 8.18 23.97
N ASN A 303 -10.56 7.05 23.26
CA ASN A 303 -11.03 6.98 21.87
C ASN A 303 -10.23 7.88 20.89
N GLU A 304 -8.98 8.20 21.23
CA GLU A 304 -8.13 9.00 20.35
C GLU A 304 -7.34 8.11 19.40
N PRO A 305 -7.36 8.39 18.07
CA PRO A 305 -6.61 7.64 17.09
C PRO A 305 -5.15 8.07 17.07
N TYR A 306 -4.23 7.10 17.03
CA TYR A 306 -2.80 7.26 16.85
C TYR A 306 -2.37 6.56 15.56
N LEU A 307 -1.76 7.29 14.64
CA LEU A 307 -1.25 6.72 13.40
C LEU A 307 -0.05 5.82 13.69
N LEU A 308 -0.07 4.60 13.14
CA LEU A 308 0.99 3.61 13.25
C LEU A 308 1.91 3.61 12.02
N GLU A 309 1.31 3.55 10.84
CA GLU A 309 2.03 3.52 9.56
C GLU A 309 1.15 4.00 8.40
N ALA A 310 1.82 4.39 7.30
CA ALA A 310 1.20 4.73 6.04
C ALA A 310 1.57 3.67 4.99
N GLY A 311 0.56 3.02 4.40
CA GLY A 311 0.72 2.10 3.29
C GLY A 311 0.28 2.78 2.00
N LEU A 312 1.19 2.97 1.05
CA LEU A 312 0.89 3.66 -0.21
C LEU A 312 0.79 2.67 -1.39
N PHE A 313 0.43 1.44 -1.08
CA PHE A 313 0.28 0.36 -2.05
C PHE A 313 -1.17 -0.13 -2.13
N TRP A 314 -1.65 -0.31 -3.36
CA TRP A 314 -2.90 -0.98 -3.67
C TRP A 314 -2.71 -1.89 -4.87
N SER A 315 -3.04 -3.18 -4.72
CA SER A 315 -2.90 -4.16 -5.80
C SER A 315 -4.02 -4.08 -6.85
N PHE A 316 -5.08 -3.33 -6.59
CA PHE A 316 -6.32 -3.34 -7.39
C PHE A 316 -6.92 -4.75 -7.54
N GLY A 317 -6.60 -5.66 -6.64
CA GLY A 317 -7.17 -6.99 -6.57
C GLY A 317 -8.41 -7.03 -5.67
N LYS A 318 -9.35 -7.96 -5.93
CA LYS A 318 -10.63 -8.06 -5.21
C LYS A 318 -10.49 -8.30 -3.71
N ILE A 319 -9.42 -9.00 -3.31
CA ILE A 319 -9.17 -9.37 -1.90
C ILE A 319 -8.36 -8.32 -1.14
N SER A 320 -7.86 -7.28 -1.81
CA SER A 320 -7.08 -6.22 -1.16
C SER A 320 -7.94 -5.41 -0.16
N MET A 321 -7.27 -4.81 0.82
CA MET A 321 -7.99 -4.11 1.89
C MET A 321 -8.80 -2.92 1.37
N ILE A 322 -8.23 -2.11 0.46
CA ILE A 322 -8.95 -0.98 -0.15
C ILE A 322 -10.17 -1.48 -0.95
N SER A 323 -10.01 -2.56 -1.73
CA SER A 323 -11.12 -3.14 -2.49
C SER A 323 -12.25 -3.65 -1.59
N ARG A 324 -11.93 -4.26 -0.45
CA ARG A 324 -12.92 -4.66 0.55
C ARG A 324 -13.66 -3.46 1.16
N MET A 325 -12.95 -2.37 1.42
CA MET A 325 -13.54 -1.12 1.92
C MET A 325 -14.51 -0.52 0.91
N LEU A 326 -14.13 -0.48 -0.38
CA LEU A 326 -15.00 -0.03 -1.47
C LEU A 326 -16.23 -0.91 -1.61
N GLN A 327 -16.07 -2.22 -1.62
CA GLN A 327 -17.17 -3.17 -1.70
C GLN A 327 -18.16 -3.00 -0.54
N ALA A 328 -17.67 -2.83 0.69
CA ALA A 328 -18.50 -2.57 1.86
C ALA A 328 -19.23 -1.21 1.79
N ASP A 329 -18.69 -0.27 1.03
CA ASP A 329 -19.27 1.04 0.73
C ASP A 329 -20.20 1.03 -0.50
N GLY A 330 -20.43 -0.16 -1.09
CA GLY A 330 -21.29 -0.35 -2.27
C GLY A 330 -20.69 0.17 -3.58
N GLN A 331 -19.37 0.41 -3.63
CA GLN A 331 -18.68 0.91 -4.81
C GLN A 331 -18.06 -0.23 -5.64
N SER A 332 -18.11 -0.08 -6.98
CA SER A 332 -17.46 -1.01 -7.91
C SER A 332 -15.94 -0.79 -7.90
N LEU A 333 -15.18 -1.86 -7.70
CA LEU A 333 -13.73 -1.84 -7.83
C LEU A 333 -13.31 -1.47 -9.25
N GLU A 334 -14.01 -2.02 -10.24
CA GLU A 334 -13.76 -1.83 -11.66
C GLU A 334 -13.91 -0.35 -12.04
N ASP A 335 -14.99 0.31 -11.58
CA ASP A 335 -15.24 1.73 -11.88
C ASP A 335 -14.20 2.64 -11.23
N VAL A 336 -13.87 2.39 -9.95
CA VAL A 336 -12.86 3.17 -9.21
C VAL A 336 -11.47 2.97 -9.82
N ALA A 337 -11.10 1.75 -10.19
CA ALA A 337 -9.81 1.47 -10.82
C ALA A 337 -9.71 2.19 -12.18
N LEU A 338 -10.75 2.10 -13.02
CA LEU A 338 -10.78 2.77 -14.33
C LEU A 338 -10.69 4.29 -14.19
N GLU A 339 -11.42 4.89 -13.21
CA GLU A 339 -11.36 6.32 -12.91
C GLU A 339 -9.94 6.76 -12.54
N LEU A 340 -9.29 6.06 -11.59
CA LEU A 340 -7.94 6.39 -11.14
C LEU A 340 -6.89 6.20 -12.24
N TRP A 341 -6.97 5.11 -13.01
CA TRP A 341 -6.01 4.85 -14.08
C TRP A 341 -6.16 5.86 -15.23
N SER A 342 -7.41 6.19 -15.61
CA SER A 342 -7.68 7.22 -16.62
C SER A 342 -7.28 8.61 -16.14
N GLY A 343 -7.57 8.94 -14.89
CA GLY A 343 -7.14 10.19 -14.26
C GLY A 343 -5.62 10.33 -14.22
N ALA A 344 -4.91 9.24 -13.90
CA ALA A 344 -3.44 9.21 -13.93
C ALA A 344 -2.89 9.40 -15.35
N ALA A 345 -3.47 8.73 -16.36
CA ALA A 345 -3.08 8.88 -17.77
C ALA A 345 -3.25 10.32 -18.29
N GLY A 346 -4.24 11.05 -17.78
CA GLY A 346 -4.49 12.46 -18.14
C GLY A 346 -3.54 13.48 -17.49
N ARG A 347 -2.60 13.06 -16.64
CA ARG A 347 -1.66 13.99 -16.00
C ARG A 347 -0.66 14.51 -17.03
N THR A 348 -0.64 15.82 -17.21
CA THR A 348 0.42 16.51 -17.94
C THR A 348 1.65 16.63 -17.04
N ARG A 349 2.83 16.56 -17.67
CA ARG A 349 4.12 16.82 -17.00
C ARG A 349 4.23 18.27 -16.55
#